data_2d00326bb658dde004a9242a3374b792
#
_entry.id   2d00326bb658dde004a9242a3374b792
#
_cell.length_a   1.000
_cell.length_b   1.000
_cell.length_c   1.000
_cell.angle_alpha   90.00
_cell.angle_beta   90.00
_cell.angle_gamma   90.00
#
_symmetry.space_group_name_H-M   'P 1'
#
loop_
_entity.id
_entity.type
_entity.pdbx_description
1 polymer ?
#
loop_
_entity_poly.entity_id
_entity_poly.type
_entity_poly.pdbx_seq_one_letter_code
_entity_poly.pdbx_strand_id
1 'polypeptide(L)'
;MSLKLFKHIGLHRLILLLAVTSALIMLCNSLYASYQVQRQLLIDNTLEANRVYAAKLAATTDVFFNASLQQLAYSAGEIADHMYDGNRLNEEARRIGLQSSSFNTVSIVDEHGVLKSSFPNISRWLGKKVTTAGVRQALQTKSPQISSPYVSVANNLIVLISAPIFTRDGRYKGFVSGSIHLEKPSILNALLDQHYYRDGSYIYVTDHYRRILYHKDFARIGEVLRHSPTIDSRTYSNGSRKITNSRGEKVLVGYAVIPANRWEVVVVRSTRETLKPLDSLMMNVLRHSLPIAILTIFCVWLLARFIAQPLWLLARSANKMDSLNVSDDIRKIHSWYFEATQLKQAMLIGIDLLQKKIGKLRSEAQTDPMTGLLNRRGLESILRYWLIRQKNFAIIALDIDHFKRVNDTYGHDIGDSVIKYMAQLIRSGSRESDILCRSGGEEFLVLLPDTEIKIAVCIAERLRNETQKATIPSVGNITISLGVSLWSPGANDITIEHAFKMADEALYKAKQAGRNRVVASDPA
;
A
#
# COMPACT_ATOMS: atom_id res chain seq x y z
N MET A 1 17.22 14.41 7.42
CA MET A 1 16.59 14.71 6.11
C MET A 1 15.41 15.64 6.38
N SER A 2 15.52 16.91 5.95
CA SER A 2 14.83 18.04 6.57
C SER A 2 13.32 18.09 6.29
N LEU A 3 12.53 18.23 7.34
CA LEU A 3 11.09 18.56 7.35
C LEU A 3 10.70 19.77 6.46
N LYS A 4 11.67 20.54 5.97
CA LYS A 4 11.46 21.70 5.10
C LYS A 4 10.88 21.35 3.72
N LEU A 5 11.10 20.12 3.20
CA LEU A 5 10.58 19.69 1.90
C LEU A 5 9.05 19.49 1.89
N PHE A 6 8.44 19.23 3.06
CA PHE A 6 7.02 18.93 3.18
C PHE A 6 6.12 20.16 3.30
N LYS A 7 6.68 21.36 3.47
CA LYS A 7 5.93 22.61 3.73
C LYS A 7 5.02 23.06 2.58
N HIS A 8 5.26 22.54 1.36
CA HIS A 8 4.46 22.87 0.16
C HIS A 8 3.58 21.70 -0.35
N ILE A 9 3.57 20.57 0.37
CA ILE A 9 2.80 19.40 -0.04
C ILE A 9 1.45 19.45 0.67
N GLY A 10 0.36 19.57 -0.07
CA GLY A 10 -1.00 19.54 0.47
C GLY A 10 -1.33 18.20 1.15
N LEU A 11 -2.21 18.23 2.15
CA LEU A 11 -2.62 17.08 2.97
C LEU A 11 -3.02 15.86 2.13
N HIS A 12 -3.79 16.06 1.04
CA HIS A 12 -4.21 14.96 0.16
C HIS A 12 -3.02 14.22 -0.48
N ARG A 13 -1.93 14.95 -0.83
CA ARG A 13 -0.72 14.34 -1.40
C ARG A 13 0.06 13.55 -0.36
N LEU A 14 0.08 14.01 0.89
CA LEU A 14 0.71 13.29 2.00
C LEU A 14 -0.02 11.99 2.32
N ILE A 15 -1.35 12.02 2.39
CA ILE A 15 -2.19 10.83 2.61
C ILE A 15 -1.99 9.83 1.46
N LEU A 16 -2.00 10.32 0.22
CA LEU A 16 -1.80 9.48 -0.96
C LEU A 16 -0.40 8.86 -0.98
N LEU A 17 0.64 9.64 -0.68
CA LEU A 17 2.02 9.14 -0.61
C LEU A 17 2.16 8.05 0.46
N LEU A 18 1.63 8.28 1.66
CA LEU A 18 1.65 7.29 2.75
C LEU A 18 0.92 6.00 2.34
N ALA A 19 -0.28 6.13 1.77
CA ALA A 19 -1.08 4.98 1.38
C ALA A 19 -0.45 4.20 0.21
N VAL A 20 0.09 4.90 -0.81
CA VAL A 20 0.76 4.25 -1.94
C VAL A 20 2.03 3.54 -1.50
N THR A 21 2.85 4.18 -0.65
CA THR A 21 4.07 3.53 -0.12
C THR A 21 3.74 2.31 0.74
N SER A 22 2.73 2.41 1.61
CA SER A 22 2.25 1.29 2.43
C SER A 22 1.70 0.15 1.56
N ALA A 23 0.87 0.45 0.55
CA ALA A 23 0.34 -0.54 -0.37
C ALA A 23 1.45 -1.23 -1.19
N LEU A 24 2.46 -0.47 -1.63
CA LEU A 24 3.60 -1.00 -2.37
C LEU A 24 4.44 -1.95 -1.50
N ILE A 25 4.73 -1.56 -0.26
CA ILE A 25 5.46 -2.40 0.70
C ILE A 25 4.68 -3.70 0.95
N MET A 26 3.36 -3.60 1.16
CA MET A 26 2.50 -4.76 1.39
C MET A 26 2.45 -5.68 0.16
N LEU A 27 2.35 -5.13 -1.05
CA LEU A 27 2.36 -5.89 -2.30
C LEU A 27 3.70 -6.60 -2.49
N CYS A 28 4.83 -5.91 -2.31
CA CYS A 28 6.16 -6.50 -2.40
C CYS A 28 6.35 -7.64 -1.39
N ASN A 29 5.93 -7.42 -0.13
CA ASN A 29 6.00 -8.45 0.91
C ASN A 29 5.13 -9.66 0.57
N SER A 30 3.91 -9.44 0.08
CA SER A 30 2.99 -10.51 -0.34
C SER A 30 3.55 -11.32 -1.51
N LEU A 31 4.10 -10.66 -2.53
CA LEU A 31 4.74 -11.32 -3.67
C LEU A 31 5.97 -12.12 -3.25
N TYR A 32 6.79 -11.56 -2.36
CA TYR A 32 7.96 -12.26 -1.82
C TYR A 32 7.56 -13.49 -1.02
N ALA A 33 6.58 -13.37 -0.13
CA ALA A 33 6.07 -14.48 0.66
C ALA A 33 5.46 -15.57 -0.24
N SER A 34 4.65 -15.19 -1.22
CA SER A 34 4.08 -16.12 -2.20
C SER A 34 5.16 -16.84 -3.01
N TYR A 35 6.21 -16.11 -3.45
CA TYR A 35 7.36 -16.71 -4.14
C TYR A 35 8.05 -17.78 -3.28
N GLN A 36 8.34 -17.49 -2.03
CA GLN A 36 9.02 -18.43 -1.13
C GLN A 36 8.16 -19.67 -0.86
N VAL A 37 6.88 -19.49 -0.60
CA VAL A 37 5.93 -20.60 -0.35
C VAL A 37 5.80 -21.48 -1.60
N GLN A 38 5.57 -20.89 -2.76
CA GLN A 38 5.39 -21.63 -4.02
C GLN A 38 6.67 -22.36 -4.42
N ARG A 39 7.82 -21.71 -4.25
CA ARG A 39 9.13 -22.32 -4.51
C ARG A 39 9.36 -23.53 -3.62
N GLN A 40 9.09 -23.42 -2.33
CA GLN A 40 9.28 -24.53 -1.40
C GLN A 40 8.29 -25.67 -1.70
N LEU A 41 7.03 -25.35 -1.97
CA LEU A 41 6.00 -26.31 -2.32
C LEU A 41 6.37 -27.13 -3.58
N LEU A 42 6.86 -26.47 -4.64
CA LEU A 42 7.32 -27.15 -5.85
C LEU A 42 8.47 -28.12 -5.57
N ILE A 43 9.41 -27.72 -4.72
CA ILE A 43 10.55 -28.55 -4.33
C ILE A 43 10.07 -29.77 -3.53
N ASP A 44 9.24 -29.56 -2.52
CA ASP A 44 8.78 -30.62 -1.62
C ASP A 44 7.88 -31.62 -2.37
N ASN A 45 6.97 -31.12 -3.20
CA ASN A 45 6.15 -31.98 -4.06
C ASN A 45 6.98 -32.81 -5.02
N THR A 46 8.05 -32.22 -5.60
CA THR A 46 8.94 -32.96 -6.49
C THR A 46 9.77 -34.01 -5.75
N LEU A 47 10.25 -33.68 -4.56
CA LEU A 47 10.98 -34.64 -3.72
C LEU A 47 10.10 -35.83 -3.36
N GLU A 48 8.86 -35.57 -2.94
CA GLU A 48 7.90 -36.60 -2.61
C GLU A 48 7.49 -37.44 -3.83
N ALA A 49 7.20 -36.80 -4.95
CA ALA A 49 6.89 -37.49 -6.20
C ALA A 49 8.05 -38.41 -6.64
N ASN A 50 9.29 -37.93 -6.58
CA ASN A 50 10.46 -38.72 -6.91
C ASN A 50 10.65 -39.91 -5.94
N ARG A 51 10.40 -39.70 -4.64
CA ARG A 51 10.46 -40.75 -3.62
C ARG A 51 9.46 -41.87 -3.90
N VAL A 52 8.18 -41.48 -4.12
CA VAL A 52 7.10 -42.43 -4.37
C VAL A 52 7.36 -43.20 -5.69
N TYR A 53 7.84 -42.48 -6.70
CA TYR A 53 8.14 -43.11 -7.98
C TYR A 53 9.34 -44.08 -7.89
N ALA A 54 10.42 -43.71 -7.21
CA ALA A 54 11.54 -44.60 -6.95
C ALA A 54 11.11 -45.87 -6.19
N ALA A 55 10.27 -45.70 -5.15
CA ALA A 55 9.72 -46.82 -4.40
C ALA A 55 8.86 -47.75 -5.25
N LYS A 56 8.02 -47.20 -6.14
CA LYS A 56 7.21 -47.99 -7.08
C LYS A 56 8.10 -48.81 -8.02
N LEU A 57 9.12 -48.17 -8.62
CA LEU A 57 10.04 -48.85 -9.52
C LEU A 57 10.84 -49.95 -8.81
N ALA A 58 11.32 -49.68 -7.60
CA ALA A 58 12.02 -50.66 -6.80
C ALA A 58 11.12 -51.87 -6.47
N ALA A 59 9.88 -51.63 -6.06
CA ALA A 59 8.91 -52.70 -5.78
C ALA A 59 8.57 -53.51 -7.04
N THR A 60 8.34 -52.86 -8.19
CA THR A 60 8.08 -53.55 -9.46
C THR A 60 9.29 -54.40 -9.90
N THR A 61 10.50 -53.89 -9.74
CA THR A 61 11.73 -54.63 -10.06
C THR A 61 11.94 -55.78 -9.09
N ASP A 62 11.62 -55.62 -7.82
CA ASP A 62 11.69 -56.70 -6.82
C ASP A 62 10.73 -57.86 -7.16
N VAL A 63 9.48 -57.54 -7.51
CA VAL A 63 8.46 -58.51 -7.98
C VAL A 63 8.99 -59.27 -9.20
N PHE A 64 9.60 -58.55 -10.16
CA PHE A 64 10.20 -59.17 -11.34
C PHE A 64 11.33 -60.14 -10.97
N PHE A 65 12.27 -59.75 -10.10
CA PHE A 65 13.36 -60.63 -9.65
C PHE A 65 12.85 -61.85 -8.91
N ASN A 66 11.92 -61.70 -8.02
CA ASN A 66 11.33 -62.83 -7.27
C ASN A 66 10.58 -63.79 -8.20
N ALA A 67 9.79 -63.26 -9.17
CA ALA A 67 9.13 -64.10 -10.17
C ALA A 67 10.16 -64.86 -11.04
N SER A 68 11.25 -64.17 -11.44
CA SER A 68 12.33 -64.79 -12.22
C SER A 68 13.03 -65.92 -11.45
N LEU A 69 13.33 -65.72 -10.16
CA LEU A 69 13.89 -66.73 -9.30
C LEU A 69 12.95 -67.95 -9.12
N GLN A 70 11.64 -67.70 -8.94
CA GLN A 70 10.63 -68.77 -8.83
C GLN A 70 10.53 -69.57 -10.14
N GLN A 71 10.55 -68.89 -11.30
CA GLN A 71 10.53 -69.51 -12.62
C GLN A 71 11.73 -70.44 -12.80
N LEU A 72 12.96 -69.95 -12.47
CA LEU A 72 14.17 -70.74 -12.58
C LEU A 72 14.21 -71.87 -11.54
N ALA A 73 13.69 -71.68 -10.34
CA ALA A 73 13.60 -72.72 -9.31
C ALA A 73 12.63 -73.87 -9.71
N TYR A 74 11.48 -73.50 -10.34
CA TYR A 74 10.58 -74.51 -10.89
C TYR A 74 11.29 -75.34 -11.96
N SER A 75 11.95 -74.69 -12.94
CA SER A 75 12.70 -75.37 -13.98
C SER A 75 13.84 -76.20 -13.48
N ALA A 76 14.52 -75.73 -12.39
CA ALA A 76 15.58 -76.51 -11.76
C ALA A 76 15.06 -77.85 -11.20
N GLY A 77 13.82 -77.87 -10.65
CA GLY A 77 13.13 -79.07 -10.20
C GLY A 77 12.82 -80.04 -11.34
N GLU A 78 12.33 -79.52 -12.50
CA GLU A 78 11.97 -80.34 -13.67
C GLU A 78 13.18 -81.03 -14.31
N ILE A 79 14.35 -80.45 -14.29
CA ILE A 79 15.56 -81.00 -14.94
C ILE A 79 16.51 -81.74 -13.96
N ALA A 80 16.16 -81.77 -12.66
CA ALA A 80 17.04 -82.30 -11.64
C ALA A 80 17.49 -83.74 -11.89
N ASP A 81 16.61 -84.62 -12.33
CA ASP A 81 16.86 -86.01 -12.60
C ASP A 81 17.33 -86.25 -14.05
N HIS A 82 17.39 -85.19 -14.89
CA HIS A 82 17.67 -85.27 -16.31
C HIS A 82 18.93 -84.51 -16.73
N MET A 83 19.86 -84.23 -15.83
CA MET A 83 21.06 -83.40 -16.08
C MET A 83 22.01 -83.97 -17.12
N TYR A 84 21.85 -85.24 -17.53
CA TYR A 84 22.64 -85.90 -18.58
C TYR A 84 21.88 -86.03 -19.92
N ASP A 85 20.58 -85.64 -19.97
CA ASP A 85 19.79 -85.62 -21.19
C ASP A 85 19.87 -84.26 -21.88
N GLY A 86 20.80 -84.12 -22.84
CA GLY A 86 21.09 -82.89 -23.55
C GLY A 86 19.84 -82.35 -24.32
N ASN A 87 18.99 -83.25 -24.83
CA ASN A 87 17.80 -82.85 -25.55
C ASN A 87 16.78 -82.16 -24.58
N ARG A 88 16.55 -82.78 -23.46
CA ARG A 88 15.66 -82.24 -22.43
C ARG A 88 16.17 -80.97 -21.82
N LEU A 89 17.44 -80.80 -21.59
CA LEU A 89 18.05 -79.56 -21.17
C LEU A 89 17.89 -78.44 -22.19
N ASN A 90 18.03 -78.75 -23.49
CA ASN A 90 17.89 -77.79 -24.55
C ASN A 90 16.40 -77.34 -24.72
N GLU A 91 15.45 -78.29 -24.61
CA GLU A 91 14.02 -77.99 -24.63
C GLU A 91 13.65 -77.05 -23.46
N GLU A 92 14.13 -77.36 -22.27
CA GLU A 92 13.85 -76.54 -21.08
C GLU A 92 14.50 -75.16 -21.15
N ALA A 93 15.76 -75.05 -21.56
CA ALA A 93 16.42 -73.76 -21.78
C ALA A 93 15.66 -72.90 -22.81
N ARG A 94 15.20 -73.55 -23.92
CA ARG A 94 14.39 -72.91 -24.95
C ARG A 94 13.01 -72.49 -24.42
N ARG A 95 12.36 -73.36 -23.65
CA ARG A 95 11.04 -73.09 -23.03
C ARG A 95 11.13 -71.83 -22.15
N ILE A 96 12.11 -71.76 -21.23
CA ILE A 96 12.32 -70.60 -20.37
C ILE A 96 12.57 -69.33 -21.22
N GLY A 97 13.44 -69.43 -22.22
CA GLY A 97 13.83 -68.30 -23.03
C GLY A 97 12.72 -67.77 -23.97
N LEU A 98 11.80 -68.64 -24.39
CA LEU A 98 10.65 -68.26 -25.24
C LEU A 98 9.41 -67.92 -24.45
N GLN A 99 9.25 -68.41 -23.23
CA GLN A 99 8.08 -68.20 -22.40
C GLN A 99 7.93 -66.73 -21.95
N SER A 100 9.03 -66.02 -21.78
CA SER A 100 9.03 -64.63 -21.42
C SER A 100 10.30 -63.92 -21.96
N SER A 101 10.20 -62.61 -22.22
CA SER A 101 11.35 -61.76 -22.54
C SER A 101 12.18 -61.40 -21.31
N SER A 102 12.04 -62.17 -20.22
CA SER A 102 12.72 -61.86 -18.93
C SER A 102 14.25 -62.02 -19.01
N PHE A 103 14.74 -62.93 -19.87
CA PHE A 103 16.17 -63.20 -19.96
C PHE A 103 16.68 -63.02 -21.39
N ASN A 104 17.88 -62.43 -21.51
CA ASN A 104 18.59 -62.35 -22.79
C ASN A 104 19.24 -63.66 -23.13
N THR A 105 19.63 -64.47 -22.14
CA THR A 105 20.18 -65.80 -22.31
C THR A 105 19.82 -66.68 -21.13
N VAL A 106 19.38 -67.88 -21.40
CA VAL A 106 19.18 -68.92 -20.38
C VAL A 106 20.30 -69.92 -20.49
N SER A 107 20.83 -70.38 -19.36
CA SER A 107 21.96 -71.32 -19.33
C SER A 107 21.75 -72.37 -18.24
N ILE A 108 22.11 -73.62 -18.54
CA ILE A 108 22.12 -74.72 -17.56
C ILE A 108 23.57 -75.15 -17.42
N VAL A 109 24.09 -75.12 -16.18
CA VAL A 109 25.52 -75.40 -15.86
C VAL A 109 25.54 -76.52 -14.83
N ASP A 110 26.45 -77.48 -14.99
CA ASP A 110 26.63 -78.57 -14.04
C ASP A 110 27.41 -78.18 -12.75
N GLU A 111 27.56 -79.09 -11.82
CA GLU A 111 28.25 -78.93 -10.55
C GLU A 111 29.79 -78.63 -10.72
N HIS A 112 30.33 -78.84 -11.87
CA HIS A 112 31.79 -78.59 -12.22
C HIS A 112 31.93 -77.23 -12.93
N GLY A 113 30.85 -76.59 -13.27
CA GLY A 113 30.84 -75.32 -13.99
C GLY A 113 30.82 -75.46 -15.49
N VAL A 114 30.52 -76.70 -16.03
CA VAL A 114 30.44 -76.93 -17.46
C VAL A 114 29.09 -76.57 -18.03
N LEU A 115 29.07 -75.78 -19.09
CA LEU A 115 27.83 -75.36 -19.78
C LEU A 115 27.20 -76.53 -20.53
N LYS A 116 26.06 -77.02 -20.08
CA LYS A 116 25.33 -78.16 -20.67
C LYS A 116 24.32 -77.73 -21.74
N SER A 117 23.69 -76.62 -21.53
CA SER A 117 22.71 -76.09 -22.48
C SER A 117 22.65 -74.60 -22.41
N SER A 118 22.28 -73.93 -23.51
CA SER A 118 21.93 -72.48 -23.52
C SER A 118 20.92 -72.11 -24.60
N PHE A 119 20.13 -71.09 -24.30
CA PHE A 119 19.23 -70.48 -25.27
C PHE A 119 19.33 -68.93 -25.18
N PRO A 120 19.63 -68.22 -26.30
CA PRO A 120 20.03 -68.75 -27.60
C PRO A 120 21.32 -69.60 -27.47
N ASN A 121 21.50 -70.53 -28.46
CA ASN A 121 22.61 -71.50 -28.41
C ASN A 121 23.97 -70.78 -28.56
N ILE A 122 24.80 -70.88 -27.55
CA ILE A 122 26.21 -70.38 -27.54
C ILE A 122 27.16 -71.56 -27.84
N SER A 123 27.06 -72.12 -29.06
CA SER A 123 27.74 -73.32 -29.47
C SER A 123 29.28 -73.34 -29.19
N ARG A 124 29.95 -72.20 -29.23
CA ARG A 124 31.34 -72.00 -28.92
C ARG A 124 31.72 -72.42 -27.48
N TRP A 125 30.80 -72.33 -26.52
CA TRP A 125 31.00 -72.55 -25.10
C TRP A 125 30.34 -73.81 -24.57
N LEU A 126 29.48 -74.44 -25.37
CA LEU A 126 28.80 -75.68 -24.99
C LEU A 126 29.86 -76.78 -24.67
N GLY A 127 29.65 -77.48 -23.59
CA GLY A 127 30.59 -78.48 -23.07
C GLY A 127 31.89 -77.95 -22.44
N LYS A 128 32.10 -76.63 -22.41
CA LYS A 128 33.30 -76.02 -21.79
C LYS A 128 32.95 -75.49 -20.37
N LYS A 129 34.00 -75.47 -19.55
CA LYS A 129 33.97 -74.94 -18.21
C LYS A 129 33.90 -73.40 -18.26
N VAL A 130 32.91 -72.80 -17.60
CA VAL A 130 32.72 -71.38 -17.47
C VAL A 130 33.19 -70.93 -16.08
N THR A 131 34.08 -69.94 -16.03
CA THR A 131 34.73 -69.51 -14.76
C THR A 131 34.48 -68.03 -14.46
N THR A 132 33.40 -67.43 -14.98
CA THR A 132 33.04 -66.06 -14.73
C THR A 132 32.58 -65.81 -13.28
N ALA A 133 32.62 -64.60 -12.84
CA ALA A 133 32.30 -64.25 -11.44
C ALA A 133 30.94 -64.73 -10.97
N GLY A 134 29.87 -64.50 -11.78
CA GLY A 134 28.52 -64.94 -11.44
C GLY A 134 28.36 -66.45 -11.40
N VAL A 135 29.00 -67.18 -12.32
CA VAL A 135 29.03 -68.65 -12.32
C VAL A 135 29.74 -69.21 -11.09
N ARG A 136 30.92 -68.66 -10.74
CA ARG A 136 31.61 -69.03 -9.49
C ARG A 136 30.77 -68.79 -8.26
N GLN A 137 30.08 -67.61 -8.19
CA GLN A 137 29.23 -67.26 -7.09
C GLN A 137 28.08 -68.27 -6.97
N ALA A 138 27.39 -68.62 -8.08
CA ALA A 138 26.29 -69.59 -8.08
C ALA A 138 26.70 -70.98 -7.62
N LEU A 139 27.90 -71.46 -8.06
CA LEU A 139 28.46 -72.75 -7.65
C LEU A 139 28.81 -72.78 -6.15
N GLN A 140 29.28 -71.65 -5.60
CA GLN A 140 29.71 -71.57 -4.19
C GLN A 140 28.50 -71.44 -3.28
N THR A 141 27.52 -70.55 -3.62
CA THR A 141 26.39 -70.23 -2.77
C THR A 141 25.34 -71.34 -2.72
N LYS A 142 25.15 -72.04 -3.83
CA LYS A 142 24.17 -73.15 -3.99
C LYS A 142 22.78 -72.79 -3.49
N SER A 143 22.39 -71.55 -3.67
CA SER A 143 21.06 -71.00 -3.30
C SER A 143 20.56 -70.09 -4.41
N PRO A 144 19.24 -69.83 -4.50
CA PRO A 144 18.70 -68.86 -5.43
C PRO A 144 19.32 -67.51 -5.19
N GLN A 145 19.81 -66.86 -6.24
CA GLN A 145 20.52 -65.57 -6.11
C GLN A 145 20.53 -64.73 -7.37
N ILE A 146 20.80 -63.46 -7.18
CA ILE A 146 21.08 -62.47 -8.23
C ILE A 146 22.56 -62.06 -8.06
N SER A 147 23.37 -62.27 -9.11
CA SER A 147 24.82 -61.94 -9.02
C SER A 147 25.06 -60.43 -9.03
N SER A 148 26.23 -60.04 -8.53
CA SER A 148 26.78 -58.72 -8.90
C SER A 148 27.05 -58.69 -10.41
N PRO A 149 27.02 -57.48 -11.04
CA PRO A 149 27.33 -57.31 -12.45
C PRO A 149 28.74 -57.77 -12.79
N TYR A 150 28.86 -58.53 -13.89
CA TYR A 150 30.14 -59.00 -14.37
C TYR A 150 30.14 -59.16 -15.90
N VAL A 151 31.35 -59.23 -16.48
CA VAL A 151 31.52 -59.46 -17.92
C VAL A 151 31.39 -60.94 -18.19
N SER A 152 30.45 -61.33 -19.06
CA SER A 152 30.22 -62.70 -19.47
C SER A 152 31.30 -63.20 -20.44
N VAL A 153 31.29 -64.54 -20.72
CA VAL A 153 32.13 -65.13 -21.74
C VAL A 153 31.93 -64.60 -23.15
N ALA A 154 30.75 -63.98 -23.40
CA ALA A 154 30.42 -63.34 -24.64
C ALA A 154 30.74 -61.83 -24.66
N ASN A 155 31.53 -61.36 -23.68
CA ASN A 155 31.96 -59.97 -23.51
C ASN A 155 30.82 -58.99 -23.40
N ASN A 156 29.71 -59.39 -22.75
CA ASN A 156 28.62 -58.51 -22.37
C ASN A 156 28.63 -58.29 -20.86
N LEU A 157 28.36 -57.07 -20.42
CA LEU A 157 28.10 -56.79 -19.01
C LEU A 157 26.71 -57.33 -18.68
N ILE A 158 26.65 -58.30 -17.75
CA ILE A 158 25.40 -58.98 -17.41
C ILE A 158 25.22 -59.11 -15.90
N VAL A 159 23.96 -59.37 -15.52
CA VAL A 159 23.57 -59.89 -14.23
C VAL A 159 23.01 -61.29 -14.41
N LEU A 160 23.44 -62.22 -13.57
CA LEU A 160 22.98 -63.58 -13.57
C LEU A 160 21.98 -63.81 -12.45
N ILE A 161 20.79 -64.26 -12.80
CA ILE A 161 19.80 -64.79 -11.87
C ILE A 161 19.89 -66.30 -11.94
N SER A 162 20.08 -67.00 -10.82
CA SER A 162 20.29 -68.42 -10.81
C SER A 162 19.54 -69.15 -9.72
N ALA A 163 19.11 -70.35 -10.02
CA ALA A 163 18.50 -71.26 -9.08
C ALA A 163 19.29 -72.60 -9.09
N PRO A 164 19.67 -73.16 -7.94
CA PRO A 164 20.39 -74.40 -7.83
C PRO A 164 19.51 -75.59 -8.19
N ILE A 165 20.14 -76.61 -8.79
CA ILE A 165 19.51 -77.87 -9.18
C ILE A 165 19.94 -78.91 -8.13
N PHE A 166 18.96 -79.44 -7.41
CA PHE A 166 19.12 -80.53 -6.45
C PHE A 166 18.26 -81.70 -6.87
N THR A 167 18.82 -82.92 -6.82
CA THR A 167 18.04 -84.16 -6.99
C THR A 167 17.17 -84.39 -5.77
N ARG A 168 16.20 -85.26 -5.87
CA ARG A 168 15.29 -85.61 -4.74
C ARG A 168 16.06 -86.09 -3.50
N ASP A 169 17.24 -86.68 -3.71
CA ASP A 169 18.15 -87.12 -2.64
C ASP A 169 19.01 -86.02 -2.05
N GLY A 170 18.77 -84.76 -2.44
CA GLY A 170 19.50 -83.58 -1.95
C GLY A 170 20.88 -83.35 -2.56
N ARG A 171 21.29 -84.10 -3.62
CA ARG A 171 22.61 -83.94 -4.28
C ARG A 171 22.58 -82.76 -5.22
N TYR A 172 23.51 -81.87 -5.07
CA TYR A 172 23.69 -80.72 -5.96
C TYR A 172 24.19 -81.17 -7.35
N LYS A 173 23.52 -80.72 -8.39
CA LYS A 173 23.82 -81.09 -9.81
C LYS A 173 24.22 -79.88 -10.68
N GLY A 174 24.26 -78.71 -10.10
CA GLY A 174 24.53 -77.49 -10.84
C GLY A 174 23.45 -76.45 -10.66
N PHE A 175 23.26 -75.58 -11.61
CA PHE A 175 22.21 -74.50 -11.58
C PHE A 175 21.65 -74.21 -12.93
N VAL A 176 20.43 -73.72 -12.97
CA VAL A 176 19.80 -73.07 -14.11
C VAL A 176 19.86 -71.57 -13.89
N SER A 177 20.11 -70.81 -14.95
CA SER A 177 20.27 -69.36 -14.83
C SER A 177 19.71 -68.62 -16.05
N GLY A 178 19.24 -67.41 -15.77
CA GLY A 178 18.89 -66.42 -16.79
C GLY A 178 19.81 -65.21 -16.66
N SER A 179 20.38 -64.73 -17.76
CA SER A 179 21.19 -63.51 -17.78
C SER A 179 20.45 -62.33 -18.34
N ILE A 180 20.64 -61.16 -17.75
CA ILE A 180 20.10 -59.87 -18.19
C ILE A 180 21.28 -59.01 -18.63
N HIS A 181 21.25 -58.53 -19.88
CA HIS A 181 22.26 -57.61 -20.39
C HIS A 181 22.00 -56.19 -19.83
N LEU A 182 23.07 -55.49 -19.43
CA LEU A 182 22.96 -54.13 -18.92
C LEU A 182 23.22 -53.07 -20.00
N GLU A 183 24.08 -53.38 -20.98
CA GLU A 183 24.49 -52.47 -22.06
C GLU A 183 23.65 -52.65 -23.35
N LYS A 184 22.76 -53.61 -23.36
CA LYS A 184 21.89 -53.93 -24.51
C LYS A 184 20.43 -53.94 -24.07
N PRO A 185 19.50 -53.82 -25.03
CA PRO A 185 18.09 -53.91 -24.71
C PRO A 185 17.76 -55.16 -23.89
N SER A 186 17.09 -54.99 -22.79
CA SER A 186 16.71 -56.02 -21.83
C SER A 186 15.42 -55.69 -21.13
N ILE A 187 14.86 -56.64 -20.41
CA ILE A 187 13.65 -56.42 -19.61
C ILE A 187 13.86 -55.30 -18.55
N LEU A 188 15.08 -55.13 -18.01
CA LEU A 188 15.38 -54.08 -17.07
C LEU A 188 15.21 -52.69 -17.72
N ASN A 189 15.65 -52.55 -19.00
CA ASN A 189 15.37 -51.33 -19.75
C ASN A 189 13.87 -51.12 -19.95
N ALA A 190 13.14 -52.17 -20.31
CA ALA A 190 11.68 -52.06 -20.53
C ALA A 190 10.93 -51.67 -19.24
N LEU A 191 11.35 -52.18 -18.08
CA LEU A 191 10.76 -51.83 -16.78
C LEU A 191 11.09 -50.41 -16.34
N LEU A 192 12.29 -49.91 -16.65
CA LEU A 192 12.79 -48.62 -16.16
C LEU A 192 12.63 -47.48 -17.19
N ASP A 193 12.56 -47.82 -18.51
CA ASP A 193 12.53 -46.85 -19.60
C ASP A 193 11.10 -46.30 -19.90
N GLN A 194 10.04 -46.93 -19.36
CA GLN A 194 8.69 -46.41 -19.42
C GLN A 194 8.48 -45.16 -18.53
N HIS A 195 9.38 -44.21 -18.72
CA HIS A 195 9.41 -43.00 -17.95
C HIS A 195 8.62 -41.89 -18.66
N TYR A 196 7.42 -41.63 -18.20
CA TYR A 196 6.47 -40.67 -18.81
C TYR A 196 6.84 -39.19 -18.60
N TYR A 197 7.87 -38.87 -17.84
CA TYR A 197 8.20 -37.49 -17.56
C TYR A 197 9.05 -36.84 -18.66
N ARG A 198 8.44 -35.96 -19.44
CA ARG A 198 9.10 -35.14 -20.49
C ARG A 198 9.85 -33.93 -19.95
N ASP A 199 10.07 -33.86 -18.65
CA ASP A 199 10.50 -32.68 -17.90
C ASP A 199 12.00 -32.68 -17.53
N GLY A 200 12.81 -33.46 -18.26
CA GLY A 200 14.25 -33.55 -17.99
C GLY A 200 14.61 -34.42 -16.80
N SER A 201 13.65 -35.14 -16.20
CA SER A 201 13.94 -36.13 -15.18
C SER A 201 14.54 -37.39 -15.83
N TYR A 202 15.38 -38.11 -15.09
CA TYR A 202 15.98 -39.37 -15.51
C TYR A 202 16.12 -40.32 -14.31
N ILE A 203 16.28 -41.60 -14.64
CA ILE A 203 16.43 -42.68 -13.67
C ILE A 203 17.79 -43.29 -13.88
N TYR A 204 18.40 -43.72 -12.79
CA TYR A 204 19.52 -44.66 -12.83
C TYR A 204 19.36 -45.66 -11.70
N VAL A 205 20.03 -46.84 -11.88
CA VAL A 205 20.08 -47.90 -10.88
C VAL A 205 21.53 -48.16 -10.56
N THR A 206 21.86 -48.32 -9.28
CA THR A 206 23.20 -48.66 -8.84
C THR A 206 23.22 -49.94 -8.01
N ASP A 207 24.35 -50.64 -8.00
CA ASP A 207 24.64 -51.70 -7.03
C ASP A 207 25.11 -51.11 -5.69
N HIS A 208 25.35 -52.01 -4.71
CA HIS A 208 25.88 -51.65 -3.40
C HIS A 208 27.33 -51.11 -3.44
N TYR A 209 28.03 -51.25 -4.57
CA TYR A 209 29.34 -50.64 -4.82
C TYR A 209 29.24 -49.30 -5.54
N ARG A 210 28.03 -48.75 -5.71
CA ARG A 210 27.75 -47.48 -6.43
C ARG A 210 28.02 -47.55 -7.92
N ARG A 211 28.12 -48.76 -8.51
CA ARG A 211 28.25 -48.91 -9.94
C ARG A 211 26.91 -48.73 -10.62
N ILE A 212 26.86 -47.93 -11.66
CA ILE A 212 25.67 -47.72 -12.48
C ILE A 212 25.36 -48.99 -13.27
N LEU A 213 24.17 -49.53 -13.05
CA LEU A 213 23.65 -50.74 -13.75
C LEU A 213 22.66 -50.38 -14.84
N TYR A 214 21.95 -49.27 -14.66
CA TYR A 214 21.03 -48.71 -15.62
C TYR A 214 21.17 -47.19 -15.63
N HIS A 215 21.22 -46.62 -16.82
CA HIS A 215 21.17 -45.18 -17.04
C HIS A 215 20.67 -44.94 -18.47
N LYS A 216 19.91 -43.82 -18.70
CA LYS A 216 19.45 -43.43 -20.03
C LYS A 216 20.59 -43.26 -21.05
N ASP A 217 21.72 -42.75 -20.60
CA ASP A 217 22.96 -42.68 -21.34
C ASP A 217 23.76 -43.97 -21.09
N PHE A 218 23.76 -44.88 -22.06
CA PHE A 218 24.42 -46.19 -21.99
C PHE A 218 25.94 -46.07 -21.71
N ALA A 219 26.56 -44.96 -22.12
CA ALA A 219 28.00 -44.74 -21.89
C ALA A 219 28.37 -44.64 -20.41
N ARG A 220 27.38 -44.39 -19.55
CA ARG A 220 27.59 -44.31 -18.10
C ARG A 220 27.43 -45.63 -17.36
N ILE A 221 26.93 -46.65 -18.04
CA ILE A 221 26.75 -47.97 -17.42
C ILE A 221 28.15 -48.52 -17.07
N GLY A 222 28.31 -49.02 -15.85
CA GLY A 222 29.61 -49.48 -15.33
C GLY A 222 30.40 -48.40 -14.59
N GLU A 223 30.04 -47.10 -14.72
CA GLU A 223 30.68 -46.01 -13.97
C GLU A 223 30.40 -46.17 -12.45
N VAL A 224 31.44 -45.91 -11.63
CA VAL A 224 31.29 -45.91 -10.17
C VAL A 224 31.08 -44.48 -9.66
N LEU A 225 29.95 -44.21 -9.03
CA LEU A 225 29.64 -42.92 -8.50
C LEU A 225 30.45 -42.60 -7.23
N ARG A 226 30.91 -41.36 -7.10
CA ARG A 226 31.62 -40.91 -5.88
C ARG A 226 30.71 -40.88 -4.65
N HIS A 227 29.43 -40.47 -4.84
CA HIS A 227 28.42 -40.38 -3.80
C HIS A 227 27.14 -41.08 -4.27
N SER A 228 26.46 -41.77 -3.35
CA SER A 228 25.12 -42.35 -3.55
C SER A 228 24.15 -41.82 -2.52
N PRO A 229 22.91 -41.54 -2.87
CA PRO A 229 21.94 -41.04 -1.95
C PRO A 229 21.66 -41.91 -0.71
N THR A 230 21.75 -43.25 -0.84
CA THR A 230 21.44 -44.18 0.25
C THR A 230 22.63 -44.56 1.08
N ILE A 231 23.81 -44.72 0.47
CA ILE A 231 25.01 -45.23 1.15
C ILE A 231 25.53 -44.23 2.18
N ASP A 232 25.27 -42.92 1.94
CA ASP A 232 25.58 -41.87 2.91
C ASP A 232 24.57 -41.80 4.06
N SER A 233 23.43 -42.52 3.99
CA SER A 233 22.47 -42.68 5.07
C SER A 233 22.56 -44.13 5.57
N ARG A 234 22.88 -44.33 6.84
CA ARG A 234 22.98 -45.65 7.51
C ARG A 234 21.65 -46.44 7.53
N THR A 235 20.62 -45.99 6.82
CA THR A 235 19.29 -46.58 6.83
C THR A 235 18.91 -47.00 5.40
N TYR A 236 18.78 -48.29 5.17
CA TYR A 236 18.28 -48.89 3.92
C TYR A 236 16.80 -48.66 3.70
N SER A 237 16.38 -47.39 3.66
CA SER A 237 14.98 -46.98 3.45
C SER A 237 14.86 -46.12 2.20
N ASN A 238 13.65 -46.06 1.65
CA ASN A 238 13.33 -45.09 0.64
C ASN A 238 13.36 -43.66 1.21
N GLY A 239 13.74 -42.70 0.39
CA GLY A 239 13.82 -41.33 0.82
C GLY A 239 13.96 -40.34 -0.35
N SER A 240 14.02 -39.08 0.00
CA SER A 240 14.30 -38.00 -0.97
C SER A 240 15.20 -36.95 -0.37
N ARG A 241 16.04 -36.32 -1.19
CA ARG A 241 16.91 -35.20 -0.78
C ARG A 241 17.35 -34.33 -1.94
N LYS A 242 17.86 -33.16 -1.59
CA LYS A 242 18.56 -32.28 -2.53
C LYS A 242 20.03 -32.62 -2.54
N ILE A 243 20.58 -32.83 -3.72
CA ILE A 243 22.02 -33.08 -3.89
C ILE A 243 22.58 -32.26 -5.04
N THR A 244 23.90 -32.21 -5.12
CA THR A 244 24.62 -31.70 -6.31
C THR A 244 25.15 -32.91 -7.09
N ASN A 245 24.78 -32.99 -8.38
CA ASN A 245 25.22 -34.08 -9.24
C ASN A 245 26.71 -33.92 -9.64
N SER A 246 27.25 -34.93 -10.33
CA SER A 246 28.65 -34.92 -10.80
C SER A 246 28.98 -33.78 -11.77
N ARG A 247 27.98 -33.10 -12.35
CA ARG A 247 28.12 -31.93 -13.21
C ARG A 247 28.01 -30.58 -12.47
N GLY A 248 27.92 -30.60 -11.13
CA GLY A 248 27.76 -29.38 -10.32
C GLY A 248 26.34 -28.82 -10.28
N GLU A 249 25.33 -29.48 -10.85
CA GLU A 249 23.96 -29.04 -10.87
C GLU A 249 23.20 -29.46 -9.61
N LYS A 250 22.40 -28.58 -9.06
CA LYS A 250 21.49 -28.89 -7.94
C LYS A 250 20.30 -29.70 -8.48
N VAL A 251 20.15 -30.91 -7.94
CA VAL A 251 19.08 -31.83 -8.33
C VAL A 251 18.27 -32.30 -7.12
N LEU A 252 17.03 -32.67 -7.38
CA LEU A 252 16.09 -33.26 -6.42
C LEU A 252 16.06 -34.76 -6.72
N VAL A 253 16.42 -35.57 -5.75
CA VAL A 253 16.45 -37.01 -5.91
C VAL A 253 15.47 -37.70 -4.97
N GLY A 254 14.78 -38.70 -5.52
CA GLY A 254 14.07 -39.71 -4.74
C GLY A 254 14.78 -41.04 -4.96
N TYR A 255 14.90 -41.86 -3.93
CA TYR A 255 15.60 -43.13 -3.99
C TYR A 255 14.87 -44.23 -3.22
N ALA A 256 15.03 -45.47 -3.68
CA ALA A 256 14.51 -46.64 -2.98
C ALA A 256 15.40 -47.86 -3.28
N VAL A 257 15.52 -48.73 -2.29
CA VAL A 257 16.31 -49.97 -2.38
C VAL A 257 15.41 -51.12 -2.81
N ILE A 258 15.90 -51.96 -3.75
CA ILE A 258 15.28 -53.21 -4.18
C ILE A 258 15.65 -54.28 -3.14
N PRO A 259 14.67 -54.89 -2.41
CA PRO A 259 14.97 -55.85 -1.35
C PRO A 259 15.74 -57.10 -1.80
N ALA A 260 15.41 -57.63 -2.99
CA ALA A 260 15.99 -58.89 -3.51
C ALA A 260 17.51 -58.86 -3.69
N ASN A 261 18.10 -57.70 -4.01
CA ASN A 261 19.53 -57.61 -4.36
C ASN A 261 20.23 -56.36 -3.82
N ARG A 262 19.55 -55.54 -3.03
CA ARG A 262 20.01 -54.28 -2.43
C ARG A 262 20.51 -53.27 -3.47
N TRP A 263 19.99 -53.31 -4.68
CA TRP A 263 20.20 -52.26 -5.67
C TRP A 263 19.40 -51.04 -5.32
N GLU A 264 19.91 -49.88 -5.72
CA GLU A 264 19.25 -48.60 -5.46
C GLU A 264 18.68 -48.04 -6.78
N VAL A 265 17.37 -47.79 -6.78
CA VAL A 265 16.72 -47.04 -7.85
C VAL A 265 16.70 -45.57 -7.45
N VAL A 266 17.21 -44.70 -8.29
CA VAL A 266 17.30 -43.26 -8.06
C VAL A 266 16.60 -42.52 -9.19
N VAL A 267 15.62 -41.71 -8.81
CA VAL A 267 14.89 -40.80 -9.70
C VAL A 267 15.45 -39.40 -9.49
N VAL A 268 15.87 -38.75 -10.56
CA VAL A 268 16.54 -37.44 -10.52
C VAL A 268 15.77 -36.43 -11.33
N ARG A 269 15.55 -35.25 -10.76
CA ARG A 269 15.03 -34.10 -11.47
C ARG A 269 15.82 -32.84 -11.17
N SER A 270 16.15 -32.05 -12.21
CA SER A 270 16.85 -30.78 -12.04
C SER A 270 16.01 -29.79 -11.26
N THR A 271 16.62 -29.12 -10.27
CA THR A 271 15.95 -28.03 -9.52
C THR A 271 15.53 -26.90 -10.45
N ARG A 272 16.32 -26.63 -11.50
CA ARG A 272 15.99 -25.60 -12.50
C ARG A 272 14.71 -25.93 -13.26
N GLU A 273 14.57 -27.19 -13.72
CA GLU A 273 13.35 -27.64 -14.42
C GLU A 273 12.12 -27.63 -13.50
N THR A 274 12.32 -28.04 -12.24
CA THR A 274 11.26 -28.00 -11.21
C THR A 274 10.74 -26.58 -10.98
N LEU A 275 11.61 -25.57 -11.04
CA LEU A 275 11.26 -24.19 -10.77
C LEU A 275 10.81 -23.41 -12.01
N LYS A 276 10.93 -23.95 -13.22
CA LYS A 276 10.42 -23.27 -14.44
C LYS A 276 8.97 -22.79 -14.35
N PRO A 277 8.01 -23.55 -13.78
CA PRO A 277 6.63 -23.08 -13.66
C PRO A 277 6.46 -21.91 -12.68
N LEU A 278 7.47 -21.65 -11.84
CA LEU A 278 7.38 -20.62 -10.80
C LEU A 278 7.17 -19.23 -11.39
N ASP A 279 7.82 -18.90 -12.51
CA ASP A 279 7.68 -17.61 -13.19
C ASP A 279 6.25 -17.40 -13.70
N SER A 280 5.65 -18.45 -14.29
CA SER A 280 4.26 -18.39 -14.75
C SER A 280 3.26 -18.30 -13.60
N LEU A 281 3.52 -19.02 -12.49
CA LEU A 281 2.70 -18.93 -11.27
C LEU A 281 2.77 -17.54 -10.66
N MET A 282 3.97 -16.95 -10.56
CA MET A 282 4.16 -15.59 -10.05
C MET A 282 3.50 -14.54 -10.96
N MET A 283 3.58 -14.72 -12.28
CA MET A 283 2.89 -13.85 -13.23
C MET A 283 1.37 -13.93 -13.04
N ASN A 284 0.82 -15.12 -12.80
CA ASN A 284 -0.60 -15.28 -12.50
C ASN A 284 -1.01 -14.59 -11.19
N VAL A 285 -0.21 -14.74 -10.13
CA VAL A 285 -0.43 -14.03 -8.87
C VAL A 285 -0.43 -12.52 -9.10
N LEU A 286 0.55 -12.00 -9.84
CA LEU A 286 0.64 -10.57 -10.16
C LEU A 286 -0.58 -10.11 -10.98
N ARG A 287 -0.97 -10.88 -12.00
CA ARG A 287 -2.12 -10.57 -12.86
C ARG A 287 -3.44 -10.45 -12.09
N HIS A 288 -3.64 -11.28 -11.06
CA HIS A 288 -4.86 -11.23 -10.24
C HIS A 288 -4.78 -10.19 -9.13
N SER A 289 -3.59 -9.92 -8.57
CA SER A 289 -3.42 -8.93 -7.50
C SER A 289 -3.36 -7.48 -8.01
N LEU A 290 -2.86 -7.27 -9.24
CA LEU A 290 -2.68 -5.93 -9.80
C LEU A 290 -4.00 -5.14 -9.96
N PRO A 291 -5.10 -5.69 -10.49
CA PRO A 291 -6.37 -4.97 -10.59
C PRO A 291 -6.91 -4.54 -9.22
N ILE A 292 -6.76 -5.40 -8.21
CA ILE A 292 -7.20 -5.11 -6.83
C ILE A 292 -6.34 -3.99 -6.24
N ALA A 293 -5.02 -4.02 -6.46
CA ALA A 293 -4.12 -2.97 -6.02
C ALA A 293 -4.44 -1.62 -6.67
N ILE A 294 -4.72 -1.59 -7.97
CA ILE A 294 -5.13 -0.38 -8.69
C ILE A 294 -6.45 0.16 -8.13
N LEU A 295 -7.43 -0.71 -7.92
CA LEU A 295 -8.72 -0.33 -7.32
C LEU A 295 -8.53 0.25 -5.91
N THR A 296 -7.68 -0.37 -5.10
CA THR A 296 -7.36 0.11 -3.75
C THR A 296 -6.74 1.51 -3.78
N ILE A 297 -5.76 1.72 -4.66
CA ILE A 297 -5.11 3.04 -4.83
C ILE A 297 -6.14 4.08 -5.30
N PHE A 298 -7.02 3.71 -6.22
CA PHE A 298 -8.09 4.60 -6.69
C PHE A 298 -9.07 4.97 -5.57
N CYS A 299 -9.51 4.00 -4.75
CA CYS A 299 -10.36 4.26 -3.59
C CYS A 299 -9.67 5.17 -2.57
N VAL A 300 -8.39 4.93 -2.29
CA VAL A 300 -7.60 5.78 -1.39
C VAL A 300 -7.46 7.20 -1.95
N TRP A 301 -7.24 7.35 -3.26
CA TRP A 301 -7.18 8.66 -3.91
C TRP A 301 -8.50 9.42 -3.77
N LEU A 302 -9.65 8.76 -4.00
CA LEU A 302 -10.97 9.35 -3.78
C LEU A 302 -11.15 9.79 -2.35
N LEU A 303 -10.89 8.90 -1.38
CA LEU A 303 -11.05 9.20 0.04
C LEU A 303 -10.12 10.35 0.49
N ALA A 304 -8.87 10.34 0.08
CA ALA A 304 -7.92 11.41 0.39
C ALA A 304 -8.41 12.77 -0.14
N ARG A 305 -9.02 12.78 -1.34
CA ARG A 305 -9.63 13.99 -1.90
C ARG A 305 -10.82 14.46 -1.09
N PHE A 306 -11.74 13.55 -0.72
CA PHE A 306 -12.91 13.87 0.10
C PHE A 306 -12.54 14.39 1.49
N ILE A 307 -11.51 13.82 2.12
CA ILE A 307 -11.04 14.25 3.44
C ILE A 307 -10.31 15.60 3.37
N ALA A 308 -9.44 15.79 2.38
CA ALA A 308 -8.62 17.00 2.32
C ALA A 308 -9.36 18.23 1.78
N GLN A 309 -10.41 18.04 0.97
CA GLN A 309 -11.13 19.14 0.31
C GLN A 309 -11.76 20.15 1.28
N PRO A 310 -12.50 19.77 2.32
CA PRO A 310 -13.07 20.71 3.28
C PRO A 310 -12.00 21.53 4.00
N LEU A 311 -10.92 20.88 4.46
CA LEU A 311 -9.82 21.56 5.14
C LEU A 311 -9.10 22.55 4.24
N TRP A 312 -8.89 22.20 2.97
CA TRP A 312 -8.28 23.11 1.99
C TRP A 312 -9.16 24.34 1.74
N LEU A 313 -10.48 24.15 1.61
CA LEU A 313 -11.44 25.24 1.44
C LEU A 313 -11.44 26.16 2.67
N LEU A 314 -11.47 25.60 3.89
CA LEU A 314 -11.39 26.37 5.12
C LEU A 314 -10.10 27.17 5.22
N ALA A 315 -8.94 26.52 4.92
CA ALA A 315 -7.65 27.20 4.92
C ALA A 315 -7.58 28.33 3.88
N ARG A 316 -8.18 28.12 2.70
CA ARG A 316 -8.26 29.18 1.67
C ARG A 316 -9.14 30.34 2.09
N SER A 317 -10.26 30.08 2.76
CA SER A 317 -11.14 31.11 3.29
C SER A 317 -10.50 31.88 4.44
N ALA A 318 -9.67 31.22 5.26
CA ALA A 318 -8.88 31.87 6.29
C ALA A 318 -7.93 32.97 5.75
N ASN A 319 -7.34 32.75 4.57
CA ASN A 319 -6.48 33.76 3.94
C ASN A 319 -7.24 34.97 3.36
N LYS A 320 -8.57 34.93 3.34
CA LYS A 320 -9.45 36.01 2.84
C LYS A 320 -10.25 36.67 3.95
N MET A 321 -9.81 36.59 5.22
CA MET A 321 -10.55 37.10 6.39
C MET A 321 -10.90 38.59 6.31
N ASP A 322 -10.25 39.37 5.48
CA ASP A 322 -10.49 40.80 5.29
C ASP A 322 -11.75 41.10 4.41
N SER A 323 -12.35 40.08 3.79
CA SER A 323 -13.52 40.29 2.92
C SER A 323 -14.82 40.22 3.71
N LEU A 324 -15.78 41.11 3.35
CA LEU A 324 -17.08 41.24 4.01
C LEU A 324 -17.95 39.96 3.99
N ASN A 325 -17.71 39.05 3.03
CA ASN A 325 -18.56 37.87 2.80
C ASN A 325 -17.92 36.53 3.24
N VAL A 326 -16.79 36.57 3.97
CA VAL A 326 -16.04 35.35 4.39
C VAL A 326 -16.88 34.39 5.23
N SER A 327 -17.73 34.92 6.12
CA SER A 327 -18.63 34.11 6.95
C SER A 327 -19.58 33.26 6.11
N ASP A 328 -20.17 33.84 5.05
CA ASP A 328 -21.11 33.13 4.16
C ASP A 328 -20.39 32.09 3.30
N ASP A 329 -19.17 32.38 2.84
CA ASP A 329 -18.35 31.42 2.10
C ASP A 329 -17.99 30.21 2.98
N ILE A 330 -17.60 30.44 4.25
CA ILE A 330 -17.30 29.36 5.20
C ILE A 330 -18.56 28.54 5.53
N ARG A 331 -19.74 29.18 5.68
CA ARG A 331 -21.00 28.47 5.92
C ARG A 331 -21.36 27.50 4.81
N LYS A 332 -21.07 27.81 3.55
CA LYS A 332 -21.33 26.98 2.37
C LYS A 332 -20.42 25.77 2.26
N ILE A 333 -19.27 25.73 2.98
CA ILE A 333 -18.36 24.60 2.94
C ILE A 333 -19.02 23.39 3.60
N HIS A 334 -19.19 22.31 2.83
CA HIS A 334 -19.71 21.05 3.34
C HIS A 334 -18.65 20.31 4.14
N SER A 335 -18.82 20.23 5.45
CA SER A 335 -17.96 19.45 6.35
C SER A 335 -18.74 18.22 6.83
N TRP A 336 -18.28 17.02 6.42
CA TRP A 336 -18.99 15.75 6.67
C TRP A 336 -18.37 14.93 7.80
N TYR A 337 -17.19 15.32 8.31
CA TYR A 337 -16.51 14.67 9.42
C TYR A 337 -16.21 15.65 10.55
N PHE A 338 -16.00 15.10 11.74
CA PHE A 338 -15.96 15.84 13.01
C PHE A 338 -14.94 16.98 13.01
N GLU A 339 -13.68 16.73 12.66
CA GLU A 339 -12.59 17.71 12.73
C GLU A 339 -12.83 18.91 11.81
N ALA A 340 -13.30 18.65 10.59
CA ALA A 340 -13.63 19.74 9.66
C ALA A 340 -14.82 20.55 10.15
N THR A 341 -15.81 19.91 10.79
CA THR A 341 -16.97 20.58 11.35
C THR A 341 -16.58 21.45 12.54
N GLN A 342 -15.76 20.94 13.44
CA GLN A 342 -15.26 21.71 14.58
C GLN A 342 -14.41 22.90 14.14
N LEU A 343 -13.52 22.71 13.18
CA LEU A 343 -12.70 23.80 12.63
C LEU A 343 -13.57 24.88 11.98
N LYS A 344 -14.58 24.48 11.19
CA LYS A 344 -15.56 25.40 10.60
C LYS A 344 -16.27 26.23 11.66
N GLN A 345 -16.77 25.59 12.73
CA GLN A 345 -17.45 26.28 13.82
C GLN A 345 -16.51 27.25 14.55
N ALA A 346 -15.31 26.82 14.89
CA ALA A 346 -14.32 27.67 15.55
C ALA A 346 -13.97 28.92 14.71
N MET A 347 -13.82 28.74 13.38
CA MET A 347 -13.57 29.85 12.47
C MET A 347 -14.75 30.84 12.43
N LEU A 348 -16.00 30.35 12.36
CA LEU A 348 -17.18 31.21 12.34
C LEU A 348 -17.31 32.02 13.64
N ILE A 349 -17.08 31.37 14.79
CA ILE A 349 -17.09 32.05 16.09
C ILE A 349 -15.98 33.12 16.16
N GLY A 350 -14.76 32.75 15.71
CA GLY A 350 -13.64 33.70 15.70
C GLY A 350 -13.89 34.93 14.82
N ILE A 351 -14.48 34.74 13.63
CA ILE A 351 -14.84 35.84 12.72
C ILE A 351 -15.90 36.73 13.33
N ASP A 352 -16.97 36.18 13.94
CA ASP A 352 -18.02 36.93 14.58
C ASP A 352 -17.45 37.81 15.73
N LEU A 353 -16.60 37.23 16.56
CA LEU A 353 -15.91 37.96 17.64
C LEU A 353 -15.03 39.10 17.11
N LEU A 354 -14.26 38.83 16.04
CA LEU A 354 -13.42 39.87 15.42
C LEU A 354 -14.25 41.00 14.82
N GLN A 355 -15.34 40.69 14.11
CA GLN A 355 -16.25 41.69 13.52
C GLN A 355 -16.89 42.55 14.60
N LYS A 356 -17.37 41.97 15.69
CA LYS A 356 -17.91 42.68 16.84
C LYS A 356 -16.87 43.60 17.48
N LYS A 357 -15.66 43.12 17.65
CA LYS A 357 -14.56 43.90 18.23
C LYS A 357 -14.13 45.05 17.32
N ILE A 358 -14.06 44.82 16.01
CA ILE A 358 -13.76 45.87 15.02
C ILE A 358 -14.88 46.91 15.01
N GLY A 359 -16.14 46.48 15.03
CA GLY A 359 -17.32 47.38 15.11
C GLY A 359 -17.28 48.26 16.35
N LYS A 360 -17.00 47.68 17.54
CA LYS A 360 -16.87 48.42 18.78
C LYS A 360 -15.69 49.42 18.74
N LEU A 361 -14.52 49.01 18.29
CA LEU A 361 -13.38 49.91 18.14
C LEU A 361 -13.63 51.05 17.16
N ARG A 362 -14.38 50.77 16.09
CA ARG A 362 -14.77 51.78 15.11
C ARG A 362 -15.75 52.80 15.69
N SER A 363 -16.72 52.34 16.47
CA SER A 363 -17.67 53.20 17.19
C SER A 363 -16.94 54.07 18.23
N GLU A 364 -16.07 53.47 19.04
CA GLU A 364 -15.28 54.21 20.03
C GLU A 364 -14.36 55.26 19.39
N ALA A 365 -13.80 54.96 18.21
CA ALA A 365 -12.96 55.93 17.47
C ALA A 365 -13.74 57.05 16.79
N GLN A 366 -15.06 56.91 16.57
CA GLN A 366 -15.92 57.87 15.85
C GLN A 366 -16.85 58.65 16.73
N THR A 367 -16.99 58.33 18.03
CA THR A 367 -17.84 59.03 18.99
C THR A 367 -17.02 59.76 20.01
N ASP A 368 -17.60 60.84 20.57
CA ASP A 368 -17.03 61.55 21.75
C ASP A 368 -17.45 60.79 23.01
N PRO A 369 -16.48 60.38 23.85
CA PRO A 369 -16.76 59.52 25.00
C PRO A 369 -17.60 60.21 26.10
N MET A 370 -17.64 61.54 26.14
CA MET A 370 -18.36 62.30 27.15
C MET A 370 -19.83 62.44 26.77
N THR A 371 -20.14 62.75 25.53
CA THR A 371 -21.47 63.10 25.06
C THR A 371 -22.15 61.97 24.26
N GLY A 372 -21.39 61.01 23.76
CA GLY A 372 -21.90 59.96 22.87
C GLY A 372 -22.35 60.50 21.49
N LEU A 373 -22.08 61.75 21.17
CA LEU A 373 -22.23 62.30 19.82
C LEU A 373 -21.03 61.92 18.96
N LEU A 374 -21.09 62.13 17.66
CA LEU A 374 -19.96 61.94 16.80
C LEU A 374 -18.83 62.88 17.23
N ASN A 375 -17.61 62.37 17.15
CA ASN A 375 -16.44 63.24 17.20
C ASN A 375 -16.08 63.75 15.79
N ARG A 376 -15.06 64.58 15.66
CA ARG A 376 -14.62 65.15 14.39
C ARG A 376 -14.31 64.06 13.32
N ARG A 377 -13.70 62.90 13.73
CA ARG A 377 -13.42 61.77 12.81
C ARG A 377 -14.68 61.10 12.34
N GLY A 378 -15.69 60.94 13.22
CA GLY A 378 -16.99 60.38 12.89
C GLY A 378 -17.72 61.27 11.89
N LEU A 379 -17.71 62.56 12.10
CA LEU A 379 -18.27 63.56 11.19
C LEU A 379 -17.61 63.50 9.80
N GLU A 380 -16.29 63.49 9.71
CA GLU A 380 -15.56 63.40 8.44
C GLU A 380 -15.92 62.12 7.64
N SER A 381 -16.19 61.02 8.32
CA SER A 381 -16.62 59.76 7.67
C SER A 381 -17.99 59.91 7.01
N ILE A 382 -18.94 60.60 7.65
CA ILE A 382 -20.28 60.84 7.11
C ILE A 382 -20.22 61.88 5.98
N LEU A 383 -19.46 62.92 6.14
CA LEU A 383 -19.27 63.94 5.09
C LEU A 383 -18.72 63.34 3.80
N ARG A 384 -17.74 62.46 3.86
CA ARG A 384 -17.26 61.74 2.68
C ARG A 384 -18.35 60.94 1.98
N TYR A 385 -19.22 60.28 2.73
CA TYR A 385 -20.36 59.54 2.20
C TYR A 385 -21.39 60.46 1.52
N TRP A 386 -21.69 61.63 2.14
CA TRP A 386 -22.62 62.61 1.59
C TRP A 386 -22.08 63.31 0.34
N LEU A 387 -20.77 63.57 0.28
CA LEU A 387 -20.07 64.09 -0.90
C LEU A 387 -20.26 63.22 -2.13
N ILE A 388 -19.99 61.89 -1.96
CA ILE A 388 -20.14 60.91 -3.04
C ILE A 388 -21.57 60.88 -3.58
N ARG A 389 -22.56 61.11 -2.70
CA ARG A 389 -23.97 61.12 -3.06
C ARG A 389 -24.52 62.48 -3.42
N GLN A 390 -23.68 63.49 -3.48
CA GLN A 390 -24.05 64.87 -3.77
C GLN A 390 -25.23 65.35 -2.95
N LYS A 391 -25.25 65.06 -1.64
CA LYS A 391 -26.35 65.35 -0.72
C LYS A 391 -26.21 66.77 -0.20
N ASN A 392 -27.22 67.65 -0.40
CA ASN A 392 -27.26 68.98 0.22
C ASN A 392 -27.50 68.87 1.73
N PHE A 393 -26.94 69.79 2.49
CA PHE A 393 -27.20 69.88 3.95
C PHE A 393 -26.93 71.28 4.48
N ALA A 394 -27.66 71.65 5.50
CA ALA A 394 -27.34 72.82 6.29
C ALA A 394 -26.43 72.46 7.47
N ILE A 395 -25.57 73.41 7.84
CA ILE A 395 -24.64 73.34 8.95
C ILE A 395 -25.07 74.34 10.01
N ILE A 396 -25.24 73.87 11.25
CA ILE A 396 -25.39 74.72 12.43
C ILE A 396 -24.10 74.53 13.28
N ALA A 397 -23.26 75.54 13.38
CA ALA A 397 -22.18 75.61 14.33
C ALA A 397 -22.72 76.29 15.62
N LEU A 398 -22.50 75.63 16.75
CA LEU A 398 -23.06 76.01 18.04
C LEU A 398 -21.95 76.05 19.09
N ASP A 399 -21.98 77.05 19.95
CA ASP A 399 -21.05 77.25 21.05
C ASP A 399 -21.75 77.76 22.31
N ILE A 400 -21.34 77.25 23.48
CA ILE A 400 -21.92 77.61 24.75
C ILE A 400 -21.38 78.97 25.23
N ASP A 401 -22.22 79.92 25.34
CA ASP A 401 -21.85 81.28 25.72
C ASP A 401 -21.22 81.31 27.14
N HIS A 402 -20.08 81.97 27.24
CA HIS A 402 -19.35 82.18 28.52
C HIS A 402 -18.95 80.83 29.22
N PHE A 403 -18.80 79.74 28.49
CA PHE A 403 -18.47 78.42 29.10
C PHE A 403 -17.24 78.45 29.96
N LYS A 404 -16.21 79.21 29.57
CA LYS A 404 -15.01 79.38 30.39
C LYS A 404 -15.38 79.93 31.80
N ARG A 405 -16.28 80.91 31.89
CA ARG A 405 -16.74 81.44 33.18
C ARG A 405 -17.51 80.37 33.99
N VAL A 406 -18.24 79.46 33.33
CA VAL A 406 -18.86 78.33 34.01
C VAL A 406 -17.80 77.45 34.65
N ASN A 407 -16.79 77.11 33.89
CA ASN A 407 -15.67 76.30 34.41
C ASN A 407 -14.92 77.00 35.54
N ASP A 408 -14.60 78.28 35.35
CA ASP A 408 -13.86 79.07 36.35
C ASP A 408 -14.66 79.27 37.66
N THR A 409 -16.00 79.30 37.59
CA THR A 409 -16.85 79.53 38.75
C THR A 409 -17.26 78.24 39.46
N TYR A 410 -17.57 77.18 38.70
CA TYR A 410 -18.19 75.97 39.25
C TYR A 410 -17.32 74.73 39.13
N GLY A 411 -16.14 74.84 38.52
CA GLY A 411 -15.21 73.72 38.27
C GLY A 411 -15.51 72.92 37.01
N HIS A 412 -14.48 72.19 36.57
CA HIS A 412 -14.58 71.40 35.32
C HIS A 412 -15.65 70.31 35.36
N ASP A 413 -15.89 69.66 36.51
CA ASP A 413 -16.91 68.62 36.65
C ASP A 413 -18.33 69.12 36.35
N ILE A 414 -18.61 70.38 36.78
CA ILE A 414 -19.90 71.03 36.45
C ILE A 414 -19.93 71.44 34.98
N GLY A 415 -18.82 71.93 34.42
CA GLY A 415 -18.70 72.21 32.99
C GLY A 415 -18.94 70.96 32.14
N ASP A 416 -18.42 69.80 32.52
CA ASP A 416 -18.67 68.51 31.87
C ASP A 416 -20.16 68.14 31.93
N SER A 417 -20.82 68.42 33.05
CA SER A 417 -22.29 68.22 33.18
C SER A 417 -23.10 69.13 32.25
N VAL A 418 -22.67 70.40 32.07
CA VAL A 418 -23.24 71.31 31.08
C VAL A 418 -23.05 70.78 29.64
N ILE A 419 -21.90 70.30 29.28
CA ILE A 419 -21.64 69.69 27.97
C ILE A 419 -22.53 68.49 27.72
N LYS A 420 -22.70 67.58 28.71
CA LYS A 420 -23.59 66.40 28.61
C LYS A 420 -25.05 66.85 28.47
N TYR A 421 -25.46 67.85 29.22
CA TYR A 421 -26.82 68.39 29.11
C TYR A 421 -27.05 68.98 27.72
N MET A 422 -26.16 69.81 27.20
CA MET A 422 -26.20 70.33 25.85
C MET A 422 -26.34 69.26 24.79
N ALA A 423 -25.54 68.20 24.90
CA ALA A 423 -25.59 67.04 23.98
C ALA A 423 -26.96 66.35 23.99
N GLN A 424 -27.57 66.22 25.19
CA GLN A 424 -28.89 65.65 25.35
C GLN A 424 -29.98 66.59 24.73
N LEU A 425 -29.86 67.86 24.94
CA LEU A 425 -30.80 68.88 24.42
C LEU A 425 -30.75 68.94 22.87
N ILE A 426 -29.52 68.95 22.29
CA ILE A 426 -29.31 68.88 20.86
C ILE A 426 -29.92 67.58 20.30
N ARG A 427 -29.70 66.42 20.96
CA ARG A 427 -30.26 65.13 20.53
C ARG A 427 -31.78 65.09 20.59
N SER A 428 -32.42 65.63 21.65
CA SER A 428 -33.86 65.67 21.79
C SER A 428 -34.54 66.63 20.79
N GLY A 429 -33.84 67.69 20.40
CA GLY A 429 -34.28 68.65 19.39
C GLY A 429 -33.98 68.28 17.93
N SER A 430 -33.36 67.16 17.68
CA SER A 430 -32.94 66.72 16.35
C SER A 430 -33.65 65.47 15.88
N ARG A 431 -33.70 65.23 14.55
CA ARG A 431 -34.30 64.06 13.92
C ARG A 431 -33.24 62.94 13.88
N GLU A 432 -33.66 61.71 13.64
CA GLU A 432 -32.79 60.57 13.48
C GLU A 432 -31.82 60.73 12.28
N SER A 433 -32.27 61.47 11.26
CA SER A 433 -31.47 61.77 10.07
C SER A 433 -30.38 62.81 10.28
N ASP A 434 -30.48 63.61 11.36
CA ASP A 434 -29.56 64.72 11.64
C ASP A 434 -28.25 64.18 12.22
N ILE A 435 -27.16 64.78 11.81
CA ILE A 435 -25.84 64.40 12.26
C ILE A 435 -25.39 65.36 13.36
N LEU A 436 -25.15 64.77 14.53
CA LEU A 436 -24.79 65.51 15.72
C LEU A 436 -23.33 65.22 16.05
N CYS A 437 -22.53 66.26 16.16
CA CYS A 437 -21.09 66.12 16.42
C CYS A 437 -20.66 67.10 17.51
N ARG A 438 -19.78 66.65 18.37
CA ARG A 438 -18.98 67.56 19.24
C ARG A 438 -17.61 67.72 18.59
N SER A 439 -17.30 68.92 18.10
CA SER A 439 -16.05 69.25 17.41
C SER A 439 -14.85 69.43 18.38
N GLY A 440 -15.12 69.85 19.61
CA GLY A 440 -14.12 70.01 20.67
C GLY A 440 -14.59 70.98 21.76
N GLY A 441 -14.14 70.82 22.99
CA GLY A 441 -14.48 71.71 24.08
C GLY A 441 -15.99 71.92 24.27
N GLU A 442 -16.47 73.19 24.08
CA GLU A 442 -17.86 73.62 24.16
C GLU A 442 -18.55 73.75 22.82
N GLU A 443 -17.89 73.30 21.72
CA GLU A 443 -18.37 73.46 20.35
C GLU A 443 -19.11 72.22 19.85
N PHE A 444 -20.27 72.41 19.26
CA PHE A 444 -21.08 71.38 18.62
C PHE A 444 -21.41 71.76 17.18
N LEU A 445 -21.55 70.73 16.36
CA LEU A 445 -22.02 70.85 14.98
C LEU A 445 -23.25 69.99 14.78
N VAL A 446 -24.25 70.57 14.16
CA VAL A 446 -25.46 69.84 13.73
C VAL A 446 -25.59 69.99 12.23
N LEU A 447 -25.58 68.84 11.53
CA LEU A 447 -25.78 68.83 10.09
C LEU A 447 -27.17 68.31 9.77
N LEU A 448 -27.90 69.08 9.02
CA LEU A 448 -29.28 68.80 8.66
C LEU A 448 -29.38 68.43 7.18
N PRO A 449 -29.50 67.14 6.84
CA PRO A 449 -29.59 66.71 5.43
C PRO A 449 -30.86 67.19 4.79
N ASP A 450 -30.80 67.53 3.52
CA ASP A 450 -31.92 67.95 2.68
C ASP A 450 -32.76 69.07 3.32
N THR A 451 -32.07 70.05 3.96
CA THR A 451 -32.77 71.13 4.72
C THR A 451 -32.34 72.51 4.18
N GLU A 452 -33.30 73.31 3.88
CA GLU A 452 -33.08 74.69 3.45
C GLU A 452 -32.62 75.63 4.59
N ILE A 453 -31.85 76.66 4.26
CA ILE A 453 -31.28 77.59 5.26
C ILE A 453 -32.35 78.22 6.19
N LYS A 454 -33.54 78.58 5.68
CA LYS A 454 -34.62 79.13 6.48
C LYS A 454 -35.11 78.16 7.56
N ILE A 455 -35.20 76.86 7.18
CA ILE A 455 -35.63 75.80 8.12
C ILE A 455 -34.51 75.55 9.14
N ALA A 456 -33.27 75.55 8.70
CA ALA A 456 -32.10 75.38 9.60
C ALA A 456 -32.00 76.51 10.62
N VAL A 457 -32.28 77.74 10.22
CA VAL A 457 -32.40 78.93 11.14
C VAL A 457 -33.52 78.72 12.15
N CYS A 458 -34.69 78.22 11.72
CA CYS A 458 -35.81 77.94 12.65
C CYS A 458 -35.39 76.84 13.67
N ILE A 459 -34.67 75.81 13.23
CA ILE A 459 -34.16 74.75 14.13
C ILE A 459 -33.13 75.34 15.10
N ALA A 460 -32.18 76.12 14.62
CA ALA A 460 -31.20 76.81 15.43
C ALA A 460 -31.86 77.74 16.49
N GLU A 461 -32.85 78.53 16.08
CA GLU A 461 -33.59 79.41 17.02
C GLU A 461 -34.37 78.60 18.07
N ARG A 462 -34.95 77.48 17.67
CA ARG A 462 -35.61 76.56 18.61
C ARG A 462 -34.59 76.05 19.64
N LEU A 463 -33.41 75.52 19.22
CA LEU A 463 -32.38 75.07 20.11
C LEU A 463 -31.87 76.16 21.02
N ARG A 464 -31.69 77.39 20.52
CA ARG A 464 -31.29 78.56 21.32
C ARG A 464 -32.34 78.85 22.40
N ASN A 465 -33.62 78.93 22.03
CA ASN A 465 -34.71 79.22 22.97
C ASN A 465 -34.92 78.12 24.02
N GLU A 466 -34.77 76.83 23.63
CA GLU A 466 -34.85 75.71 24.56
C GLU A 466 -33.69 75.75 25.55
N THR A 467 -32.45 76.05 25.10
CA THR A 467 -31.28 76.21 25.97
C THR A 467 -31.47 77.40 26.92
N GLN A 468 -31.92 78.53 26.45
CA GLN A 468 -32.14 79.71 27.28
C GLN A 468 -33.18 79.48 28.38
N LYS A 469 -34.24 78.66 28.12
CA LYS A 469 -35.26 78.28 29.07
C LYS A 469 -34.87 77.17 30.01
N ALA A 470 -33.85 76.41 29.64
CA ALA A 470 -33.42 75.29 30.42
C ALA A 470 -32.65 75.76 31.67
N THR A 471 -33.04 75.25 32.83
CA THR A 471 -32.29 75.47 34.09
C THR A 471 -31.38 74.27 34.36
N ILE A 472 -30.08 74.49 34.24
CA ILE A 472 -29.14 73.45 34.51
C ILE A 472 -28.85 73.42 36.00
N PRO A 473 -28.87 72.24 36.68
CA PRO A 473 -28.58 72.14 38.08
C PRO A 473 -27.20 72.74 38.40
N SER A 474 -27.12 73.51 39.49
CA SER A 474 -25.94 74.23 39.99
C SER A 474 -25.39 75.41 39.17
N VAL A 475 -25.82 75.61 37.91
CA VAL A 475 -25.35 76.71 37.03
C VAL A 475 -26.44 77.75 36.74
N GLY A 476 -27.66 77.29 36.70
CA GLY A 476 -28.79 78.12 36.26
C GLY A 476 -28.95 78.11 34.75
N ASN A 477 -29.32 79.27 34.21
CA ASN A 477 -29.60 79.39 32.76
C ASN A 477 -28.28 79.69 32.00
N ILE A 478 -28.08 78.97 30.94
CA ILE A 478 -27.00 79.21 29.95
C ILE A 478 -27.62 79.69 28.64
N THR A 479 -26.80 80.28 27.82
CA THR A 479 -27.21 80.63 26.45
C THR A 479 -26.20 80.05 25.47
N ILE A 480 -26.60 79.95 24.23
CA ILE A 480 -25.76 79.48 23.11
C ILE A 480 -25.80 80.48 21.96
N SER A 481 -24.69 80.59 21.29
CA SER A 481 -24.58 81.29 20.01
C SER A 481 -24.52 80.31 18.88
N LEU A 482 -25.23 80.60 17.77
CA LEU A 482 -25.28 79.68 16.64
C LEU A 482 -25.01 80.40 15.35
N GLY A 483 -24.24 79.77 14.49
CA GLY A 483 -23.98 80.18 13.10
C GLY A 483 -24.57 79.12 12.14
N VAL A 484 -25.29 79.58 11.13
CA VAL A 484 -25.99 78.70 10.16
C VAL A 484 -25.46 78.96 8.76
N SER A 485 -25.10 77.94 8.07
CA SER A 485 -24.73 77.97 6.65
C SER A 485 -25.35 76.82 5.86
N LEU A 486 -25.32 76.90 4.55
CA LEU A 486 -25.87 75.88 3.65
C LEU A 486 -24.77 75.44 2.72
N TRP A 487 -24.65 74.10 2.54
CA TRP A 487 -23.88 73.53 1.48
C TRP A 487 -24.77 72.81 0.47
N SER A 488 -24.65 73.17 -0.82
CA SER A 488 -25.37 72.55 -1.92
C SER A 488 -24.38 72.17 -3.03
N PRO A 489 -24.45 70.94 -3.57
CA PRO A 489 -23.60 70.55 -4.70
C PRO A 489 -23.87 71.43 -5.92
N GLY A 490 -22.81 71.96 -6.53
CA GLY A 490 -22.89 72.78 -7.75
C GLY A 490 -23.34 74.21 -7.59
N ALA A 491 -23.57 74.72 -6.38
CA ALA A 491 -23.79 76.12 -6.12
C ALA A 491 -22.45 76.86 -5.92
N ASN A 492 -22.07 77.74 -6.83
CA ASN A 492 -20.97 78.72 -6.73
C ASN A 492 -19.60 78.22 -6.31
N ASP A 493 -19.14 77.00 -6.76
CA ASP A 493 -17.82 76.40 -6.42
C ASP A 493 -17.49 76.38 -4.92
N ILE A 494 -18.51 76.40 -4.03
CA ILE A 494 -18.31 76.38 -2.59
C ILE A 494 -17.88 74.98 -2.15
N THR A 495 -16.64 74.86 -1.67
CA THR A 495 -16.18 73.61 -1.03
C THR A 495 -16.86 73.37 0.32
N ILE A 496 -16.94 72.14 0.77
CA ILE A 496 -17.49 71.82 2.10
C ILE A 496 -16.75 72.57 3.21
N GLU A 497 -15.43 72.67 3.12
CA GLU A 497 -14.57 73.41 4.04
C GLU A 497 -14.97 74.89 4.09
N HIS A 498 -15.34 75.45 2.94
CA HIS A 498 -15.82 76.85 2.89
C HIS A 498 -17.20 76.98 3.57
N ALA A 499 -18.12 76.04 3.38
CA ALA A 499 -19.42 76.08 4.05
C ALA A 499 -19.28 76.00 5.58
N PHE A 500 -18.38 75.10 6.09
CA PHE A 500 -18.09 75.10 7.53
C PHE A 500 -17.48 76.41 8.02
N LYS A 501 -16.58 77.00 7.27
CA LYS A 501 -16.02 78.31 7.60
C LYS A 501 -17.08 79.43 7.62
N MET A 502 -18.03 79.40 6.68
CA MET A 502 -19.18 80.34 6.73
C MET A 502 -20.05 80.16 7.96
N ALA A 503 -20.27 78.93 8.42
CA ALA A 503 -21.01 78.66 9.67
C ALA A 503 -20.23 79.21 10.88
N ASP A 504 -18.93 78.99 10.94
CA ASP A 504 -18.07 79.49 12.01
C ASP A 504 -17.97 81.05 12.00
N GLU A 505 -17.87 81.68 10.83
CA GLU A 505 -17.94 83.16 10.68
C GLU A 505 -19.25 83.71 11.15
N ALA A 506 -20.37 83.03 10.83
CA ALA A 506 -21.71 83.42 11.32
C ALA A 506 -21.83 83.27 12.84
N LEU A 507 -21.26 82.17 13.41
CA LEU A 507 -21.21 81.96 14.86
C LEU A 507 -20.35 83.04 15.52
N TYR A 508 -19.25 83.41 14.95
CA TYR A 508 -18.42 84.50 15.45
C TYR A 508 -19.16 85.84 15.44
N LYS A 509 -19.92 86.18 14.39
CA LYS A 509 -20.78 87.37 14.31
C LYS A 509 -21.87 87.30 15.40
N ALA A 510 -22.45 86.14 15.66
CA ALA A 510 -23.39 85.94 16.75
C ALA A 510 -22.79 86.27 18.11
N LYS A 511 -21.59 85.79 18.39
CA LYS A 511 -20.86 86.11 19.62
C LYS A 511 -20.48 87.56 19.75
N GLN A 512 -20.08 88.28 18.71
CA GLN A 512 -19.75 89.70 18.70
C GLN A 512 -21.02 90.59 18.87
N ALA A 513 -22.12 90.22 18.28
CA ALA A 513 -23.36 90.99 18.33
C ALA A 513 -24.08 90.92 19.69
N GLY A 514 -23.47 90.28 20.71
CA GLY A 514 -24.01 90.23 22.08
C GLY A 514 -24.47 88.85 22.52
N ARG A 515 -24.07 87.78 21.80
CA ARG A 515 -24.35 86.34 22.12
C ARG A 515 -25.86 86.00 22.12
N ASN A 516 -26.21 84.78 22.56
CA ASN A 516 -27.57 84.29 22.65
C ASN A 516 -28.45 84.62 21.41
N ARG A 517 -27.94 84.26 20.22
CA ARG A 517 -28.63 84.53 18.94
C ARG A 517 -28.14 83.57 17.84
N VAL A 518 -28.94 83.52 16.82
CA VAL A 518 -28.67 82.85 15.58
C VAL A 518 -28.27 83.89 14.52
N VAL A 519 -27.21 83.61 13.82
CA VAL A 519 -26.82 84.38 12.60
C VAL A 519 -26.68 83.39 11.42
N ALA A 520 -27.36 83.72 10.35
CA ALA A 520 -27.16 82.95 9.11
C ALA A 520 -26.07 83.59 8.28
N SER A 521 -25.30 82.80 7.60
CA SER A 521 -24.42 83.32 6.57
C SER A 521 -25.25 83.91 5.41
N ASP A 522 -24.80 84.99 4.86
CA ASP A 522 -25.43 85.53 3.66
C ASP A 522 -25.47 84.49 2.57
N PRO A 523 -26.57 84.28 1.85
CA PRO A 523 -26.59 83.40 0.71
C PRO A 523 -25.55 83.91 -0.32
N ALA A 524 -24.56 83.11 -0.62
CA ALA A 524 -23.57 83.44 -1.61
C ALA A 524 -24.11 83.40 -3.03
#